data_f7d54b2235a46c17a54d518b0ca908a9
#
_entry.id   f7d54b2235a46c17a54d518b0ca908a9
#
_cell.length_a   1.000
_cell.length_b   1.000
_cell.length_c   1.000
_cell.angle_alpha   90.00
_cell.angle_beta   90.00
_cell.angle_gamma   90.00
#
_symmetry.space_group_name_H-M   'P 1'
#
loop_
_entity.id
_entity.type
_entity.pdbx_description
1 polymer ?
#
loop_
_entity_poly.entity_id
_entity_poly.type
_entity_poly.pdbx_seq_one_letter_code
_entity_poly.pdbx_strand_id
1 'polypeptide(L)'
;MASSTKSVVIHAPVEKVQEYLADPMHLPEIWPSLIEVKDVQMLPNGGYSNRWMYKMAGMRLEGTSEVIERIPKERSVSKTKGAIESTQTWTFEPQGEDTKVTFSVDYTVPIPVLGRLAEAAIVKLNDREGDAIVENLKTIVEAT
;
A
#
# COMPACT_ATOMS: atom_id res chain seq x y z
N MET A 1 -14.44 -9.37 -6.18
CA MET A 1 -13.38 -8.35 -6.03
C MET A 1 -13.81 -7.33 -4.98
N ALA A 2 -12.92 -6.95 -4.13
CA ALA A 2 -13.17 -5.94 -3.12
C ALA A 2 -12.29 -4.72 -3.39
N SER A 3 -12.70 -3.56 -2.89
CA SER A 3 -11.93 -2.33 -3.06
C SER A 3 -12.02 -1.43 -1.84
N SER A 4 -11.01 -0.60 -1.66
CA SER A 4 -10.95 0.38 -0.59
C SER A 4 -10.19 1.60 -1.10
N THR A 5 -10.69 2.79 -0.76
CA THR A 5 -10.03 4.05 -1.13
C THR A 5 -10.02 4.97 0.08
N LYS A 6 -8.84 5.45 0.44
CA LYS A 6 -8.64 6.34 1.59
C LYS A 6 -7.78 7.52 1.18
N SER A 7 -8.04 8.68 1.76
CA SER A 7 -7.30 9.91 1.48
C SER A 7 -6.89 10.60 2.76
N VAL A 8 -5.81 11.37 2.68
CA VAL A 8 -5.33 12.19 3.78
C VAL A 8 -4.59 13.40 3.20
N VAL A 9 -4.64 14.53 3.91
CA VAL A 9 -3.80 15.68 3.57
C VAL A 9 -2.59 15.66 4.49
N ILE A 10 -1.40 15.60 3.87
CA ILE A 10 -0.12 15.60 4.58
C ILE A 10 0.49 16.98 4.45
N HIS A 11 0.90 17.55 5.58
CA HIS A 11 1.55 18.87 5.62
C HIS A 11 3.04 18.73 5.26
N ALA A 12 3.28 18.38 4.01
CA ALA A 12 4.62 18.23 3.45
C ALA A 12 4.53 18.28 1.91
N PRO A 13 5.61 18.70 1.24
CA PRO A 13 5.62 18.72 -0.23
C PRO A 13 5.59 17.31 -0.82
N VAL A 14 5.10 17.19 -2.05
CA VAL A 14 4.93 15.89 -2.71
C VAL A 14 6.25 15.12 -2.82
N GLU A 15 7.35 15.81 -3.03
CA GLU A 15 8.68 15.18 -3.13
C GLU A 15 9.03 14.41 -1.87
N LYS A 16 8.72 14.97 -0.71
CA LYS A 16 9.01 14.34 0.58
C LYS A 16 8.16 13.09 0.80
N VAL A 17 6.89 13.16 0.42
CA VAL A 17 5.97 12.01 0.51
C VAL A 17 6.45 10.88 -0.42
N GLN A 18 6.76 11.21 -1.66
CA GLN A 18 7.22 10.22 -2.63
C GLN A 18 8.57 9.62 -2.28
N GLU A 19 9.48 10.43 -1.77
CA GLU A 19 10.79 9.93 -1.33
C GLU A 19 10.65 8.86 -0.24
N TYR A 20 9.75 9.09 0.71
CA TYR A 20 9.48 8.10 1.75
C TYR A 20 8.91 6.81 1.16
N LEU A 21 7.92 6.91 0.27
CA LEU A 21 7.27 5.75 -0.34
C LEU A 21 8.12 5.05 -1.40
N ALA A 22 9.18 5.69 -1.88
CA ALA A 22 10.07 5.09 -2.88
C ALA A 22 10.90 3.93 -2.34
N ASP A 23 11.06 3.85 -1.02
CA ASP A 23 11.77 2.74 -0.37
C ASP A 23 10.75 1.76 0.20
N PRO A 24 10.61 0.55 -0.41
CA PRO A 24 9.63 -0.43 0.05
C PRO A 24 9.92 -0.96 1.46
N MET A 25 11.13 -0.79 1.96
CA MET A 25 11.47 -1.18 3.33
C MET A 25 10.78 -0.30 4.38
N HIS A 26 10.24 0.86 3.98
CA HIS A 26 9.42 1.71 4.84
C HIS A 26 7.98 1.20 4.98
N LEU A 27 7.49 0.38 4.04
CA LEU A 27 6.09 -0.04 4.02
C LEU A 27 5.63 -0.73 5.30
N PRO A 28 6.42 -1.60 5.95
CA PRO A 28 5.99 -2.18 7.22
C PRO A 28 5.76 -1.14 8.33
N GLU A 29 6.34 0.05 8.21
CA GLU A 29 6.16 1.11 9.20
C GLU A 29 4.77 1.74 9.14
N ILE A 30 4.13 1.71 7.96
CA ILE A 30 2.81 2.29 7.77
C ILE A 30 1.71 1.24 7.62
N TRP A 31 2.05 0.01 7.36
CA TRP A 31 1.12 -1.06 7.00
C TRP A 31 1.08 -2.13 8.08
N PRO A 32 0.11 -2.10 9.00
CA PRO A 32 0.13 -2.98 10.19
C PRO A 32 0.20 -4.48 9.91
N SER A 33 -0.48 -4.96 8.86
CA SER A 33 -0.47 -6.38 8.51
C SER A 33 0.76 -6.83 7.73
N LEU A 34 1.55 -5.89 7.23
CA LEU A 34 2.75 -6.19 6.46
C LEU A 34 3.93 -6.39 7.41
N ILE A 35 4.32 -7.65 7.60
CA ILE A 35 5.36 -7.97 8.59
C ILE A 35 6.76 -8.07 8.02
N GLU A 36 6.89 -8.27 6.69
CA GLU A 36 8.20 -8.38 6.07
C GLU A 36 8.15 -7.96 4.59
N VAL A 37 9.17 -7.25 4.17
CA VAL A 37 9.48 -6.93 2.78
C VAL A 37 10.91 -7.36 2.52
N LYS A 38 11.15 -8.09 1.43
CA LYS A 38 12.48 -8.58 1.07
C LYS A 38 12.65 -8.70 -0.44
N ASP A 39 13.90 -9.00 -0.86
CA ASP A 39 14.26 -9.20 -2.27
C ASP A 39 13.87 -8.00 -3.13
N VAL A 40 14.17 -6.80 -2.64
CA VAL A 40 13.88 -5.55 -3.34
C VAL A 40 14.80 -5.38 -4.55
N GLN A 41 14.19 -5.12 -5.71
CA GLN A 41 14.92 -4.84 -6.94
C GLN A 41 14.38 -3.55 -7.56
N MET A 42 15.28 -2.66 -7.94
CA MET A 42 14.89 -1.43 -8.64
C MET A 42 14.58 -1.74 -10.09
N LEU A 43 13.55 -1.09 -10.63
CA LEU A 43 13.06 -1.30 -11.98
C LEU A 43 13.42 -0.12 -12.90
N PRO A 44 13.47 -0.34 -14.23
CA PRO A 44 13.76 0.74 -15.19
C PRO A 44 12.76 1.90 -15.13
N ASN A 45 11.53 1.67 -14.70
CA ASN A 45 10.50 2.72 -14.59
C ASN A 45 10.67 3.61 -13.33
N GLY A 46 11.73 3.39 -12.56
CA GLY A 46 11.96 4.12 -11.31
C GLY A 46 11.23 3.54 -10.10
N GLY A 47 10.43 2.51 -10.31
CA GLY A 47 9.78 1.77 -9.24
C GLY A 47 10.63 0.62 -8.74
N TYR A 48 9.98 -0.36 -8.11
CA TYR A 48 10.66 -1.53 -7.54
C TYR A 48 9.78 -2.76 -7.61
N SER A 49 10.41 -3.92 -7.43
CA SER A 49 9.72 -5.18 -7.15
C SER A 49 10.22 -5.71 -5.80
N ASN A 50 9.41 -6.52 -5.14
CA ASN A 50 9.77 -7.11 -3.86
C ASN A 50 8.89 -8.31 -3.54
N ARG A 51 9.30 -9.07 -2.53
CA ARG A 51 8.47 -10.09 -1.91
C ARG A 51 7.91 -9.53 -0.61
N TRP A 52 6.70 -9.98 -0.25
CA TRP A 52 6.05 -9.52 0.97
C TRP A 52 5.44 -10.68 1.75
N MET A 53 5.32 -10.46 3.05
CA MET A 53 4.63 -11.37 3.94
C MET A 53 3.62 -10.56 4.78
N TYR A 54 2.37 -10.96 4.70
CA TYR A 54 1.26 -10.43 5.47
C TYR A 54 0.88 -11.37 6.59
N LYS A 55 0.38 -10.80 7.68
CA LYS A 55 -0.31 -11.57 8.71
C LYS A 55 -1.69 -10.96 8.91
N MET A 56 -2.73 -11.69 8.54
CA MET A 56 -4.11 -11.21 8.60
C MET A 56 -5.02 -12.34 9.04
N ALA A 57 -5.93 -12.04 10.00
CA ALA A 57 -6.86 -13.01 10.55
C ALA A 57 -6.18 -14.30 11.04
N GLY A 58 -4.98 -14.18 11.63
CA GLY A 58 -4.20 -15.31 12.13
C GLY A 58 -3.47 -16.11 11.08
N MET A 59 -3.53 -15.69 9.81
CA MET A 59 -2.90 -16.40 8.70
C MET A 59 -1.72 -15.63 8.14
N ARG A 60 -0.68 -16.35 7.72
CA ARG A 60 0.45 -15.78 7.00
C ARG A 60 0.22 -15.93 5.51
N LEU A 61 0.29 -14.82 4.79
CA LEU A 61 0.07 -14.77 3.36
C LEU A 61 1.31 -14.17 2.69
N GLU A 62 1.81 -14.82 1.66
CA GLU A 62 3.02 -14.41 0.98
C GLU A 62 2.78 -14.15 -0.50
N GLY A 63 3.58 -13.28 -1.08
CA GLY A 63 3.51 -12.99 -2.50
C GLY A 63 4.58 -12.04 -2.95
N THR A 64 4.39 -11.51 -4.15
CA THR A 64 5.29 -10.57 -4.80
C THR A 64 4.54 -9.31 -5.19
N SER A 65 5.27 -8.22 -5.31
CA SER A 65 4.74 -6.93 -5.71
C SER A 65 5.66 -6.30 -6.75
N GLU A 66 5.08 -5.57 -7.69
CA GLU A 66 5.82 -4.87 -8.73
C GLU A 66 5.14 -3.55 -9.04
N VAL A 67 5.91 -2.47 -9.05
CA VAL A 67 5.44 -1.18 -9.53
C VAL A 67 5.38 -1.23 -11.06
N ILE A 68 4.19 -1.14 -11.62
CA ILE A 68 3.97 -1.24 -13.07
C ILE A 68 3.87 0.10 -13.75
N GLU A 69 3.58 1.17 -12.99
CA GLU A 69 3.51 2.52 -13.53
C GLU A 69 3.96 3.50 -12.45
N ARG A 70 4.81 4.43 -12.81
CA ARG A 70 5.24 5.49 -11.90
C ARG A 70 5.33 6.80 -12.66
N ILE A 71 4.45 7.75 -12.31
CA ILE A 71 4.48 9.11 -12.84
C ILE A 71 4.89 10.02 -11.68
N PRO A 72 6.11 10.57 -11.67
CA PRO A 72 6.59 11.40 -10.57
C PRO A 72 5.63 12.54 -10.26
N LYS A 73 5.37 12.77 -8.98
CA LYS A 73 4.47 13.79 -8.42
C LYS A 73 2.98 13.56 -8.71
N GLU A 74 2.61 12.50 -9.41
CA GLU A 74 1.22 12.21 -9.75
C GLU A 74 0.72 10.89 -9.18
N ARG A 75 1.32 9.76 -9.57
CA ARG A 75 0.83 8.46 -9.10
C ARG A 75 1.85 7.34 -9.24
N SER A 76 1.57 6.27 -8.51
CA SER A 76 2.29 5.02 -8.60
C SER A 76 1.27 3.88 -8.54
N VAL A 77 1.38 2.93 -9.47
CA VAL A 77 0.50 1.76 -9.53
C VAL A 77 1.35 0.51 -9.37
N SER A 78 0.94 -0.35 -8.45
CA SER A 78 1.60 -1.63 -8.19
C SER A 78 0.62 -2.78 -8.35
N LYS A 79 1.13 -3.92 -8.79
CA LYS A 79 0.37 -5.17 -8.80
C LYS A 79 1.01 -6.17 -7.85
N THR A 80 0.17 -6.85 -7.09
CA THR A 80 0.61 -7.94 -6.23
C THR A 80 0.09 -9.27 -6.76
N LYS A 81 0.88 -10.32 -6.55
CA LYS A 81 0.56 -11.69 -6.94
C LYS A 81 0.92 -12.63 -5.80
N GLY A 82 0.32 -13.81 -5.80
CA GLY A 82 0.53 -14.82 -4.78
C GLY A 82 -0.74 -15.06 -3.98
N ALA A 83 -0.63 -15.10 -2.66
CA ALA A 83 -1.78 -15.37 -1.80
C ALA A 83 -2.88 -14.31 -1.92
N ILE A 84 -2.52 -13.08 -2.26
CA ILE A 84 -3.48 -12.02 -2.54
C ILE A 84 -3.08 -11.37 -3.87
N GLU A 85 -4.04 -11.28 -4.80
CA GLU A 85 -3.85 -10.54 -6.03
C GLU A 85 -4.54 -9.18 -5.87
N SER A 86 -3.81 -8.11 -6.18
CA SER A 86 -4.34 -6.76 -6.03
C SER A 86 -3.69 -5.80 -7.00
N THR A 87 -4.38 -4.66 -7.18
CA THR A 87 -3.81 -3.48 -7.83
C THR A 87 -3.89 -2.35 -6.80
N GLN A 88 -2.75 -1.75 -6.50
CA GLN A 88 -2.63 -0.68 -5.52
C GLN A 88 -2.22 0.59 -6.21
N THR A 89 -2.94 1.68 -5.94
CA THR A 89 -2.68 2.97 -6.56
C THR A 89 -2.48 4.03 -5.50
N TRP A 90 -1.33 4.70 -5.55
CA TRP A 90 -1.06 5.91 -4.78
C TRP A 90 -1.20 7.10 -5.72
N THR A 91 -2.05 8.06 -5.35
CA THR A 91 -2.24 9.28 -6.13
C THR A 91 -1.85 10.48 -5.26
N PHE A 92 -1.11 11.42 -5.85
CA PHE A 92 -0.60 12.59 -5.16
C PHE A 92 -1.12 13.84 -5.83
N GLU A 93 -1.68 14.75 -5.03
CA GLU A 93 -2.25 16.00 -5.50
C GLU A 93 -1.67 17.15 -4.69
N PRO A 94 -0.67 17.88 -5.26
CA PRO A 94 -0.08 19.02 -4.57
C PRO A 94 -1.11 20.10 -4.27
N GLN A 95 -1.10 20.62 -3.05
CA GLN A 95 -1.97 21.69 -2.59
C GLN A 95 -1.10 22.75 -1.88
N GLY A 96 -0.40 23.58 -2.66
CA GLY A 96 0.59 24.50 -2.12
C GLY A 96 1.78 23.74 -1.52
N GLU A 97 2.01 23.93 -0.23
CA GLU A 97 3.07 23.21 0.50
C GLU A 97 2.61 21.86 1.05
N ASP A 98 1.33 21.54 0.89
CA ASP A 98 0.73 20.30 1.36
C ASP A 98 0.51 19.34 0.19
N THR A 99 0.20 18.10 0.51
CA THR A 99 -0.09 17.08 -0.49
C THR A 99 -1.31 16.27 -0.05
N LYS A 100 -2.31 16.17 -0.93
CA LYS A 100 -3.41 15.23 -0.74
C LYS A 100 -2.97 13.89 -1.30
N VAL A 101 -2.94 12.88 -0.45
CA VAL A 101 -2.55 11.51 -0.82
C VAL A 101 -3.78 10.64 -0.80
N THR A 102 -3.99 9.89 -1.88
CA THR A 102 -5.07 8.92 -1.97
C THR A 102 -4.48 7.54 -2.22
N PHE A 103 -4.85 6.58 -1.38
CA PHE A 103 -4.47 5.20 -1.54
C PHE A 103 -5.70 4.38 -1.90
N SER A 104 -5.64 3.70 -3.04
CA SER A 104 -6.74 2.88 -3.54
C SER A 104 -6.23 1.47 -3.79
N VAL A 105 -6.99 0.48 -3.38
CA VAL A 105 -6.66 -0.92 -3.62
C VAL A 105 -7.87 -1.68 -4.12
N ASP A 106 -7.68 -2.43 -5.21
CA ASP A 106 -8.62 -3.43 -5.71
C ASP A 106 -7.98 -4.79 -5.51
N TYR A 107 -8.65 -5.69 -4.82
CA TYR A 107 -8.05 -6.97 -4.46
C TYR A 107 -9.03 -8.11 -4.50
N THR A 108 -8.50 -9.33 -4.66
CA THR A 108 -9.26 -10.57 -4.61
C THR A 108 -8.97 -11.28 -3.30
N VAL A 109 -10.01 -11.55 -2.54
CA VAL A 109 -9.88 -12.31 -1.28
C VAL A 109 -9.75 -13.80 -1.63
N PRO A 110 -8.81 -14.53 -1.04
CA PRO A 110 -8.63 -15.96 -1.33
C PRO A 110 -9.76 -16.82 -0.69
N ILE A 111 -10.97 -16.70 -1.22
CA ILE A 111 -12.19 -17.34 -0.72
C ILE A 111 -12.11 -18.86 -0.58
N PRO A 112 -11.55 -19.61 -1.57
CA PRO A 112 -11.53 -21.07 -1.47
C PRO A 112 -10.85 -21.59 -0.21
N VAL A 113 -9.94 -20.81 0.37
CA VAL A 113 -9.19 -21.18 1.57
C VAL A 113 -9.90 -20.72 2.83
N LEU A 114 -10.62 -19.61 2.77
CA LEU A 114 -11.10 -18.89 3.96
C LEU A 114 -12.60 -18.99 4.21
N GLY A 115 -13.41 -19.22 3.17
CA GLY A 115 -14.87 -19.22 3.29
C GLY A 115 -15.45 -17.83 3.38
N ARG A 116 -16.80 -17.72 3.26
CA ARG A 116 -17.50 -16.44 3.17
C ARG A 116 -17.44 -15.57 4.42
N LEU A 117 -17.50 -16.19 5.60
CA LEU A 117 -17.44 -15.43 6.87
C LEU A 117 -16.07 -14.81 7.07
N ALA A 118 -15.03 -15.57 6.72
CA ALA A 118 -13.66 -15.06 6.77
C ALA A 118 -13.43 -13.97 5.73
N GLU A 119 -14.03 -14.10 4.54
CA GLU A 119 -13.97 -13.06 3.51
C GLU A 119 -14.51 -11.72 4.04
N ALA A 120 -15.70 -11.74 4.64
CA ALA A 120 -16.31 -10.52 5.19
C ALA A 120 -15.43 -9.88 6.27
N ALA A 121 -14.83 -10.69 7.12
CA ALA A 121 -13.92 -10.20 8.16
C ALA A 121 -12.67 -9.57 7.56
N ILE A 122 -12.10 -10.17 6.51
CA ILE A 122 -10.90 -9.65 5.84
C ILE A 122 -11.21 -8.33 5.14
N VAL A 123 -12.34 -8.22 4.45
CA VAL A 123 -12.75 -6.97 3.80
C VAL A 123 -12.84 -5.84 4.82
N LYS A 124 -13.44 -6.10 5.99
CA LYS A 124 -13.57 -5.12 7.06
C LYS A 124 -12.21 -4.73 7.65
N LEU A 125 -11.34 -5.71 7.89
CA LEU A 125 -10.00 -5.46 8.40
C LEU A 125 -9.18 -4.64 7.41
N ASN A 126 -9.27 -4.96 6.13
CA ASN A 126 -8.55 -4.25 5.08
C ASN A 126 -9.01 -2.80 4.96
N ASP A 127 -10.29 -2.55 5.09
CA ASP A 127 -10.81 -1.18 5.04
C ASP A 127 -10.27 -0.35 6.23
N ARG A 128 -10.25 -0.92 7.42
CA ARG A 128 -9.66 -0.27 8.60
C ARG A 128 -8.17 -0.08 8.45
N GLU A 129 -7.49 -1.04 7.83
CA GLU A 129 -6.06 -0.94 7.59
C GLU A 129 -5.74 0.20 6.62
N GLY A 130 -6.60 0.44 5.63
CA GLY A 130 -6.45 1.57 4.73
C GLY A 130 -6.42 2.90 5.48
N ASP A 131 -7.27 3.08 6.48
CA ASP A 131 -7.25 4.26 7.34
C ASP A 131 -5.93 4.36 8.10
N ALA A 132 -5.46 3.25 8.66
CA ALA A 132 -4.20 3.23 9.40
C ALA A 132 -3.01 3.54 8.49
N ILE A 133 -2.99 3.03 7.27
CA ILE A 133 -1.90 3.25 6.32
C ILE A 133 -1.73 4.74 6.04
N VAL A 134 -2.80 5.44 5.68
CA VAL A 134 -2.70 6.87 5.34
C VAL A 134 -2.40 7.73 6.56
N GLU A 135 -2.95 7.40 7.72
CA GLU A 135 -2.68 8.13 8.96
C GLU A 135 -1.24 7.93 9.44
N ASN A 136 -0.72 6.69 9.35
CA ASN A 136 0.67 6.41 9.71
C ASN A 136 1.63 7.14 8.77
N LEU A 137 1.34 7.15 7.48
CA LEU A 137 2.13 7.87 6.50
C LEU A 137 2.19 9.36 6.84
N LYS A 138 1.03 9.96 7.12
CA LYS A 138 0.95 11.36 7.52
C LYS A 138 1.81 11.63 8.76
N THR A 139 1.64 10.83 9.79
CA THR A 139 2.37 11.01 11.06
C THR A 139 3.88 10.95 10.86
N ILE A 140 4.34 9.95 10.11
CA ILE A 140 5.78 9.74 9.91
C ILE A 140 6.38 10.84 9.03
N VAL A 141 5.74 11.16 7.92
CA VAL A 141 6.27 12.16 6.99
C VAL A 141 6.30 13.55 7.63
N GLU A 142 5.27 13.91 8.39
CA GLU A 142 5.23 15.22 9.07
C GLU A 142 6.22 15.33 10.22
N ALA A 143 6.66 14.21 10.78
CA ALA A 143 7.62 14.19 11.88
C ALA A 143 9.09 14.27 11.44
N THR A 144 9.36 14.17 10.15
CA THR A 144 10.75 14.15 9.61
C THR A 144 11.16 15.48 8.91
#